data_36c34288af6819bca1e37b35ab23cc11
#
_entry.id   36c34288af6819bca1e37b35ab23cc11
#
_cell.length_a   1.000
_cell.length_b   1.000
_cell.length_c   1.000
_cell.angle_alpha   90.00
_cell.angle_beta   90.00
_cell.angle_gamma   90.00
#
_symmetry.space_group_name_H-M   'P 1'
#
loop_
_entity.id
_entity.type
_entity.pdbx_description
1 polymer ?
#
loop_
_entity_poly.entity_id
_entity_poly.type
_entity_poly.pdbx_seq_one_letter_code
_entity_poly.pdbx_strand_id
1 'polypeptide(L)'
;MTPSPSQIFAPEALAGRVVLVTGGGSNLGKQAAIELAAAGAQVVIAGRREEVLQEAAAEIGDRCSRVAGDIREPADATRIVETVRQRHGRLDVLVNNAGGQYFVPAEEIAAKGWQAVRRLNVGGTYTMIRAAVGTGFGDDGGTIVNVTVSPHHGMPAMAHTGAARAAVEQLTRELAAEWAGRGIAVVAAAIGRFDTESLRKYPEVVWKGAARRVPLQRLGTMQEFGWLVALLAGPLGRALSGSVVTLDGAADNCFVPWPPPTLTDDAGGVPTEERRG
;
A
#
# COMPACT_ATOMS: atom_id res chain seq x y z
N MET A 1 -18.11 17.50 5.06
CA MET A 1 -18.97 16.29 5.01
C MET A 1 -18.41 15.25 5.96
N THR A 2 -19.22 14.64 6.80
CA THR A 2 -18.78 13.54 7.67
C THR A 2 -18.48 12.30 6.80
N PRO A 3 -17.34 11.60 6.98
CA PRO A 3 -17.05 10.38 6.26
C PRO A 3 -18.15 9.33 6.47
N SER A 4 -18.44 8.52 5.44
CA SER A 4 -19.31 7.36 5.61
C SER A 4 -18.68 6.38 6.61
N PRO A 5 -19.48 5.74 7.50
CA PRO A 5 -18.96 4.78 8.46
C PRO A 5 -18.20 3.63 7.77
N SER A 6 -17.14 3.14 8.40
CA SER A 6 -16.45 1.92 7.96
C SER A 6 -17.40 0.72 8.06
N GLN A 7 -17.28 -0.22 7.14
CA GLN A 7 -18.08 -1.44 7.15
C GLN A 7 -17.58 -2.47 8.17
N ILE A 8 -16.32 -2.37 8.61
CA ILE A 8 -15.70 -3.39 9.50
C ILE A 8 -15.08 -2.81 10.77
N PHE A 9 -14.88 -1.50 10.86
CA PHE A 9 -14.33 -0.86 12.05
C PHE A 9 -15.38 -0.02 12.77
N ALA A 10 -15.31 0.00 14.11
CA ALA A 10 -16.07 0.96 14.91
C ALA A 10 -15.67 2.40 14.50
N PRO A 11 -16.60 3.36 14.49
CA PRO A 11 -16.33 4.74 14.03
C PRO A 11 -15.19 5.48 14.74
N GLU A 12 -14.83 5.04 15.94
CA GLU A 12 -13.79 5.64 16.78
C GLU A 12 -12.61 4.68 17.04
N ALA A 13 -12.47 3.61 16.23
CA ALA A 13 -11.38 2.62 16.38
C ALA A 13 -9.99 3.23 16.29
N LEU A 14 -9.83 4.33 15.55
CA LEU A 14 -8.59 5.10 15.38
C LEU A 14 -8.70 6.53 15.91
N ALA A 15 -9.64 6.79 16.83
CA ALA A 15 -9.81 8.12 17.42
C ALA A 15 -8.50 8.60 18.08
N GLY A 16 -8.19 9.89 17.90
CA GLY A 16 -6.96 10.50 18.41
C GLY A 16 -5.69 10.16 17.65
N ARG A 17 -5.75 9.33 16.61
CA ARG A 17 -4.60 9.04 15.72
C ARG A 17 -4.51 10.06 14.61
N VAL A 18 -3.29 10.48 14.30
CA VAL A 18 -2.93 11.29 13.13
C VAL A 18 -2.17 10.42 12.14
N VAL A 19 -2.71 10.27 10.94
CA VAL A 19 -2.18 9.37 9.91
C VAL A 19 -1.79 10.15 8.66
N LEU A 20 -0.54 10.02 8.22
CA LEU A 20 -0.05 10.59 6.97
C LEU A 20 -0.04 9.50 5.88
N VAL A 21 -0.75 9.74 4.77
CA VAL A 21 -0.81 8.82 3.62
C VAL A 21 -0.16 9.45 2.40
N THR A 22 0.98 8.91 1.97
CA THR A 22 1.62 9.35 0.72
C THR A 22 0.91 8.76 -0.49
N GLY A 23 0.77 9.55 -1.57
CA GLY A 23 -0.05 9.16 -2.73
C GLY A 23 -1.55 9.05 -2.41
N GLY A 24 -2.01 9.79 -1.39
CA GLY A 24 -3.39 9.71 -0.88
C GLY A 24 -4.44 10.41 -1.76
N GLY A 25 -4.05 11.03 -2.86
CA GLY A 25 -4.99 11.75 -3.74
C GLY A 25 -5.77 10.88 -4.72
N SER A 26 -5.44 9.60 -4.89
CA SER A 26 -6.11 8.75 -5.88
C SER A 26 -6.02 7.26 -5.55
N ASN A 27 -6.88 6.47 -6.20
CA ASN A 27 -6.86 5.00 -6.15
C ASN A 27 -6.73 4.44 -4.71
N LEU A 28 -5.82 3.48 -4.51
CA LEU A 28 -5.62 2.79 -3.23
C LEU A 28 -5.30 3.75 -2.08
N GLY A 29 -4.45 4.75 -2.30
CA GLY A 29 -4.09 5.72 -1.26
C GLY A 29 -5.28 6.57 -0.81
N LYS A 30 -6.13 7.01 -1.74
CA LYS A 30 -7.37 7.73 -1.42
C LYS A 30 -8.34 6.82 -0.65
N GLN A 31 -8.52 5.58 -1.09
CA GLN A 31 -9.40 4.65 -0.40
C GLN A 31 -8.91 4.32 1.03
N ALA A 32 -7.58 4.15 1.21
CA ALA A 32 -7.02 3.99 2.55
C ALA A 32 -7.33 5.21 3.43
N ALA A 33 -7.18 6.42 2.89
CA ALA A 33 -7.50 7.66 3.61
C ALA A 33 -8.99 7.76 3.99
N ILE A 34 -9.91 7.32 3.11
CA ILE A 34 -11.35 7.23 3.39
C ILE A 34 -11.60 6.29 4.59
N GLU A 35 -11.05 5.07 4.57
CA GLU A 35 -11.28 4.09 5.65
C GLU A 35 -10.66 4.53 6.99
N LEU A 36 -9.47 5.13 6.95
CA LEU A 36 -8.83 5.70 8.14
C LEU A 36 -9.69 6.81 8.78
N ALA A 37 -10.21 7.72 7.96
CA ALA A 37 -11.10 8.80 8.42
C ALA A 37 -12.43 8.24 8.95
N ALA A 38 -13.00 7.23 8.29
CA ALA A 38 -14.21 6.54 8.71
C ALA A 38 -14.04 5.81 10.05
N ALA A 39 -12.82 5.32 10.34
CA ALA A 39 -12.45 4.73 11.62
C ALA A 39 -12.06 5.76 12.70
N GLY A 40 -12.18 7.06 12.43
CA GLY A 40 -12.01 8.14 13.41
C GLY A 40 -10.65 8.83 13.41
N ALA A 41 -9.70 8.45 12.54
CA ALA A 41 -8.40 9.11 12.47
C ALA A 41 -8.47 10.51 11.85
N GLN A 42 -7.55 11.39 12.26
CA GLN A 42 -7.20 12.59 11.50
C GLN A 42 -6.22 12.19 10.39
N VAL A 43 -6.58 12.43 9.14
CA VAL A 43 -5.81 11.98 7.99
C VAL A 43 -5.18 13.17 7.28
N VAL A 44 -3.90 13.04 6.95
CA VAL A 44 -3.22 13.98 6.06
C VAL A 44 -2.80 13.22 4.80
N ILE A 45 -3.27 13.65 3.64
CA ILE A 45 -2.86 13.08 2.36
C ILE A 45 -1.75 13.91 1.73
N ALA A 46 -0.72 13.24 1.21
CA ALA A 46 0.39 13.90 0.53
C ALA A 46 0.57 13.38 -0.91
N GLY A 47 0.99 14.27 -1.79
CA GLY A 47 1.24 13.96 -3.20
C GLY A 47 1.71 15.18 -3.98
N ARG A 48 2.03 15.02 -5.27
CA ARG A 48 2.62 16.10 -6.08
C ARG A 48 1.61 17.10 -6.66
N ARG A 49 0.37 16.66 -6.88
CA ARG A 49 -0.65 17.44 -7.58
C ARG A 49 -1.65 18.00 -6.58
N GLU A 50 -1.57 19.30 -6.35
CA GLU A 50 -2.41 19.98 -5.35
C GLU A 50 -3.90 19.86 -5.67
N GLU A 51 -4.29 20.02 -6.93
CA GLU A 51 -5.69 19.93 -7.38
C GLU A 51 -6.30 18.57 -7.08
N VAL A 52 -5.54 17.47 -7.33
CA VAL A 52 -5.99 16.10 -7.04
C VAL A 52 -6.11 15.83 -5.55
N LEU A 53 -5.20 16.40 -4.76
CA LEU A 53 -5.29 16.32 -3.31
C LEU A 53 -6.47 17.11 -2.76
N GLN A 54 -6.79 18.25 -3.36
CA GLN A 54 -7.92 19.06 -2.96
C GLN A 54 -9.25 18.34 -3.18
N GLU A 55 -9.43 17.75 -4.35
CA GLU A 55 -10.61 16.96 -4.69
C GLU A 55 -10.75 15.74 -3.74
N ALA A 56 -9.66 15.01 -3.54
CA ALA A 56 -9.65 13.87 -2.64
C ALA A 56 -9.97 14.26 -1.19
N ALA A 57 -9.39 15.34 -0.68
CA ALA A 57 -9.65 15.80 0.68
C ALA A 57 -11.12 16.23 0.87
N ALA A 58 -11.72 16.88 -0.14
CA ALA A 58 -13.13 17.24 -0.11
C ALA A 58 -14.05 16.00 -0.09
N GLU A 59 -13.70 14.93 -0.82
CA GLU A 59 -14.43 13.67 -0.83
C GLU A 59 -14.28 12.90 0.49
N ILE A 60 -13.07 12.86 1.07
CA ILE A 60 -12.81 12.19 2.36
C ILE A 60 -13.55 12.91 3.52
N GLY A 61 -13.62 14.23 3.49
CA GLY A 61 -14.39 15.04 4.43
C GLY A 61 -13.55 15.70 5.53
N ASP A 62 -14.22 16.10 6.61
CA ASP A 62 -13.69 17.03 7.63
C ASP A 62 -12.50 16.48 8.42
N ARG A 63 -12.29 15.16 8.44
CA ARG A 63 -11.14 14.53 9.08
C ARG A 63 -9.90 14.47 8.18
N CYS A 64 -9.95 15.07 6.99
CA CYS A 64 -8.86 15.04 6.03
C CYS A 64 -8.27 16.43 5.75
N SER A 65 -6.96 16.51 5.76
CA SER A 65 -6.19 17.64 5.26
C SER A 65 -5.15 17.17 4.24
N ARG A 66 -4.50 18.11 3.55
CA ARG A 66 -3.57 17.79 2.48
C ARG A 66 -2.30 18.62 2.51
N VAL A 67 -1.23 18.04 1.93
CA VAL A 67 0.06 18.72 1.74
C VAL A 67 0.65 18.30 0.39
N ALA A 68 0.86 19.25 -0.52
CA ALA A 68 1.57 18.96 -1.77
C ALA A 68 3.07 18.83 -1.54
N GLY A 69 3.71 17.88 -2.22
CA GLY A 69 5.15 17.69 -2.21
C GLY A 69 5.58 16.40 -2.90
N ASP A 70 6.86 16.35 -3.25
CA ASP A 70 7.47 15.18 -3.87
C ASP A 70 8.29 14.38 -2.84
N ILE A 71 7.86 13.19 -2.52
CA ILE A 71 8.53 12.33 -1.52
C ILE A 71 9.98 11.97 -1.91
N ARG A 72 10.36 12.17 -3.18
CA ARG A 72 11.73 11.93 -3.68
C ARG A 72 12.71 13.03 -3.25
N GLU A 73 12.18 14.17 -2.81
CA GLU A 73 12.95 15.34 -2.40
C GLU A 73 12.97 15.43 -0.87
N PRO A 74 14.17 15.33 -0.23
CA PRO A 74 14.26 15.34 1.24
C PRO A 74 13.65 16.58 1.91
N ALA A 75 13.81 17.76 1.29
CA ALA A 75 13.20 18.98 1.81
C ALA A 75 11.67 18.94 1.81
N ASP A 76 11.07 18.39 0.77
CA ASP A 76 9.62 18.22 0.69
C ASP A 76 9.11 17.21 1.72
N ALA A 77 9.80 16.07 1.88
CA ALA A 77 9.43 15.08 2.87
C ALA A 77 9.48 15.65 4.30
N THR A 78 10.52 16.40 4.64
CA THR A 78 10.61 17.09 5.93
C THR A 78 9.46 18.10 6.09
N ARG A 79 9.24 18.96 5.11
CA ARG A 79 8.16 19.95 5.12
C ARG A 79 6.77 19.29 5.26
N ILE A 80 6.52 18.18 4.58
CA ILE A 80 5.26 17.44 4.70
C ILE A 80 5.05 17.00 6.15
N VAL A 81 6.04 16.37 6.77
CA VAL A 81 5.94 15.86 8.13
C VAL A 81 5.82 17.01 9.15
N GLU A 82 6.61 18.07 9.00
CA GLU A 82 6.51 19.26 9.85
C GLU A 82 5.14 19.92 9.76
N THR A 83 4.56 19.99 8.55
CA THR A 83 3.20 20.50 8.36
C THR A 83 2.16 19.66 9.11
N VAL A 84 2.31 18.32 9.10
CA VAL A 84 1.45 17.43 9.91
C VAL A 84 1.58 17.77 11.40
N ARG A 85 2.80 17.88 11.90
CA ARG A 85 3.07 18.23 13.30
C ARG A 85 2.52 19.58 13.70
N GLN A 86 2.69 20.60 12.86
CA GLN A 86 2.18 21.94 13.10
C GLN A 86 0.66 21.99 13.17
N ARG A 87 -0.03 21.24 12.32
CA ARG A 87 -1.50 21.23 12.25
C ARG A 87 -2.17 20.39 13.33
N HIS A 88 -1.57 19.25 13.69
CA HIS A 88 -2.21 18.23 14.52
C HIS A 88 -1.45 17.93 15.81
N GLY A 89 -0.27 18.55 16.03
CA GLY A 89 0.55 18.36 17.23
C GLY A 89 1.33 17.05 17.27
N ARG A 90 0.98 16.06 16.45
CA ARG A 90 1.56 14.72 16.44
C ARG A 90 1.49 14.05 15.07
N LEU A 91 2.26 12.99 14.89
CA LEU A 91 2.12 11.99 13.84
C LEU A 91 2.17 10.61 14.52
N ASP A 92 1.21 9.75 14.27
CA ASP A 92 1.15 8.41 14.84
C ASP A 92 1.45 7.32 13.83
N VAL A 93 1.02 7.54 12.57
CA VAL A 93 1.16 6.55 11.51
C VAL A 93 1.60 7.20 10.21
N LEU A 94 2.64 6.63 9.60
CA LEU A 94 3.05 6.94 8.23
C LEU A 94 2.68 5.77 7.30
N VAL A 95 1.85 6.03 6.30
CA VAL A 95 1.54 5.07 5.22
C VAL A 95 2.31 5.46 3.96
N ASN A 96 3.36 4.71 3.65
CA ASN A 96 4.14 4.83 2.43
C ASN A 96 3.45 4.07 1.29
N ASN A 97 2.43 4.70 0.69
CA ASN A 97 1.68 4.15 -0.43
C ASN A 97 2.13 4.72 -1.78
N ALA A 98 2.70 5.91 -1.83
CA ALA A 98 3.18 6.50 -3.08
C ALA A 98 4.21 5.59 -3.76
N GLY A 99 3.95 5.26 -5.01
CA GLY A 99 4.80 4.39 -5.81
C GLY A 99 4.48 4.51 -7.30
N GLY A 100 5.25 3.83 -8.13
CA GLY A 100 5.04 3.81 -9.57
C GLY A 100 5.78 2.68 -10.23
N GLN A 101 5.19 2.21 -11.33
CA GLN A 101 5.70 1.07 -12.10
C GLN A 101 5.22 1.13 -13.54
N TYR A 102 5.83 0.35 -14.42
CA TYR A 102 5.41 0.16 -15.80
C TYR A 102 5.82 -1.23 -16.28
N PHE A 103 5.13 -1.74 -17.29
CA PHE A 103 5.48 -3.00 -17.92
C PHE A 103 6.52 -2.78 -19.02
N VAL A 104 7.61 -3.56 -18.98
CA VAL A 104 8.63 -3.59 -20.02
C VAL A 104 9.44 -4.90 -19.87
N PRO A 105 9.83 -5.60 -20.96
CA PRO A 105 10.75 -6.73 -20.89
C PRO A 105 12.03 -6.36 -20.15
N ALA A 106 12.61 -7.30 -19.39
CA ALA A 106 13.74 -7.00 -18.50
C ALA A 106 14.96 -6.46 -19.27
N GLU A 107 15.23 -6.97 -20.46
CA GLU A 107 16.31 -6.55 -21.35
C GLU A 107 16.11 -5.15 -21.95
N GLU A 108 14.87 -4.65 -21.97
CA GLU A 108 14.50 -3.33 -22.48
C GLU A 108 14.42 -2.26 -21.38
N ILE A 109 14.67 -2.63 -20.11
CA ILE A 109 14.66 -1.66 -19.01
C ILE A 109 15.85 -0.70 -19.18
N ALA A 110 15.59 0.49 -19.66
CA ALA A 110 16.60 1.53 -19.76
C ALA A 110 17.12 1.94 -18.35
N ALA A 111 18.41 2.29 -18.26
CA ALA A 111 19.03 2.73 -17.00
C ALA A 111 18.26 3.88 -16.33
N LYS A 112 17.74 4.85 -17.12
CA LYS A 112 16.90 5.94 -16.61
C LYS A 112 15.60 5.44 -15.99
N GLY A 113 14.95 4.46 -16.60
CA GLY A 113 13.72 3.85 -16.09
C GLY A 113 13.94 3.08 -14.80
N TRP A 114 15.02 2.28 -14.75
CA TRP A 114 15.46 1.59 -13.54
C TRP A 114 15.67 2.57 -12.38
N GLN A 115 16.43 3.65 -12.61
CA GLN A 115 16.69 4.66 -11.60
C GLN A 115 15.42 5.40 -11.16
N ALA A 116 14.50 5.70 -12.08
CA ALA A 116 13.24 6.36 -11.76
C ALA A 116 12.37 5.52 -10.81
N VAL A 117 12.23 4.21 -11.09
CA VAL A 117 11.48 3.28 -10.23
C VAL A 117 12.15 3.13 -8.87
N ARG A 118 13.47 2.95 -8.82
CA ARG A 118 14.23 2.85 -7.57
C ARG A 118 14.13 4.15 -6.74
N ARG A 119 14.34 5.32 -7.38
CA ARG A 119 14.28 6.62 -6.71
C ARG A 119 12.92 6.87 -6.07
N LEU A 120 11.82 6.49 -6.74
CA LEU A 120 10.48 6.67 -6.20
C LEU A 120 10.16 5.63 -5.12
N ASN A 121 10.24 4.33 -5.46
CA ASN A 121 9.71 3.29 -4.60
C ASN A 121 10.60 2.98 -3.38
N VAL A 122 11.92 3.11 -3.51
CA VAL A 122 12.87 2.89 -2.40
C VAL A 122 13.27 4.22 -1.78
N GLY A 123 13.84 5.11 -2.60
CA GLY A 123 14.35 6.40 -2.13
C GLY A 123 13.26 7.26 -1.49
N GLY A 124 12.11 7.42 -2.17
CA GLY A 124 10.99 8.21 -1.65
C GLY A 124 10.41 7.63 -0.36
N THR A 125 10.25 6.30 -0.29
CA THR A 125 9.81 5.61 0.93
C THR A 125 10.79 5.88 2.08
N TYR A 126 12.09 5.69 1.87
CA TYR A 126 13.10 5.91 2.91
C TYR A 126 13.19 7.38 3.32
N THR A 127 13.05 8.31 2.39
CA THR A 127 13.04 9.76 2.68
C THR A 127 11.88 10.14 3.60
N MET A 128 10.68 9.62 3.35
CA MET A 128 9.51 9.81 4.23
C MET A 128 9.70 9.15 5.60
N ILE A 129 10.25 7.94 5.65
CA ILE A 129 10.58 7.25 6.90
C ILE A 129 11.53 8.11 7.74
N ARG A 130 12.62 8.61 7.15
CA ARG A 130 13.58 9.49 7.86
C ARG A 130 12.93 10.75 8.41
N ALA A 131 12.07 11.41 7.62
CA ALA A 131 11.38 12.60 8.06
C ALA A 131 10.43 12.28 9.24
N ALA A 132 9.64 11.21 9.14
CA ALA A 132 8.71 10.80 10.20
C ALA A 132 9.43 10.46 11.51
N VAL A 133 10.53 9.73 11.44
CA VAL A 133 11.31 9.31 12.62
C VAL A 133 12.14 10.48 13.20
N GLY A 134 12.57 11.42 12.36
CA GLY A 134 13.37 12.57 12.78
C GLY A 134 12.56 13.68 13.45
N THR A 135 11.38 13.99 12.91
CA THR A 135 10.58 15.15 13.35
C THR A 135 9.08 14.86 13.53
N GLY A 136 8.60 13.71 13.04
CA GLY A 136 7.17 13.40 13.01
C GLY A 136 6.68 12.69 14.27
N PHE A 137 7.27 11.56 14.61
CA PHE A 137 6.89 10.76 15.76
C PHE A 137 7.32 11.43 17.08
N GLY A 138 6.48 11.27 18.12
CA GLY A 138 6.81 11.67 19.47
C GLY A 138 7.60 10.60 20.24
N ASP A 139 7.74 10.80 21.55
CA ASP A 139 8.47 9.89 22.45
C ASP A 139 7.80 8.50 22.54
N ASP A 140 6.48 8.42 22.31
CA ASP A 140 5.72 7.16 22.26
C ASP A 140 5.98 6.34 21.01
N GLY A 141 6.81 6.82 20.08
CA GLY A 141 7.09 6.21 18.79
C GLY A 141 5.94 6.36 17.80
N GLY A 142 5.80 5.40 16.89
CA GLY A 142 4.80 5.43 15.83
C GLY A 142 4.72 4.13 15.06
N THR A 143 3.89 4.10 14.02
CA THR A 143 3.76 2.97 13.11
C THR A 143 4.06 3.39 11.67
N ILE A 144 4.87 2.63 10.98
CA ILE A 144 5.17 2.80 9.56
C ILE A 144 4.57 1.63 8.79
N VAL A 145 3.69 1.92 7.85
CA VAL A 145 3.10 0.94 6.94
C VAL A 145 3.69 1.16 5.54
N ASN A 146 4.50 0.23 5.08
CA ASN A 146 5.10 0.27 3.75
C ASN A 146 4.27 -0.56 2.77
N VAL A 147 3.71 0.05 1.74
CA VAL A 147 2.97 -0.69 0.69
C VAL A 147 3.98 -1.27 -0.28
N THR A 148 3.96 -2.58 -0.44
CA THR A 148 4.77 -3.34 -1.39
C THR A 148 3.88 -4.12 -2.37
N VAL A 149 4.42 -5.11 -3.07
CA VAL A 149 3.65 -5.88 -4.06
C VAL A 149 3.88 -7.38 -3.91
N SER A 150 2.84 -8.13 -4.24
CA SER A 150 2.84 -9.56 -4.48
C SER A 150 2.63 -9.82 -6.00
N PRO A 151 3.09 -10.93 -6.59
CA PRO A 151 3.76 -12.07 -5.93
C PRO A 151 5.26 -11.83 -5.68
N HIS A 152 5.80 -12.47 -4.64
CA HIS A 152 7.23 -12.35 -4.28
C HIS A 152 8.15 -13.25 -5.13
N HIS A 153 7.60 -14.26 -5.79
CA HIS A 153 8.36 -15.22 -6.62
C HIS A 153 8.60 -14.76 -8.07
N GLY A 154 8.32 -13.49 -8.36
CA GLY A 154 8.66 -12.86 -9.61
C GLY A 154 7.50 -12.11 -10.27
N MET A 155 7.89 -11.05 -10.96
CA MET A 155 6.97 -10.16 -11.69
C MET A 155 7.47 -10.01 -13.13
N PRO A 156 7.12 -10.92 -14.04
CA PRO A 156 7.50 -10.80 -15.45
C PRO A 156 7.17 -9.43 -16.03
N ALA A 157 8.08 -8.87 -16.81
CA ALA A 157 8.03 -7.53 -17.39
C ALA A 157 8.00 -6.38 -16.34
N MET A 158 8.35 -6.64 -15.08
CA MET A 158 8.47 -5.62 -14.03
C MET A 158 9.65 -5.88 -13.09
N ALA A 159 10.78 -6.37 -13.58
CA ALA A 159 11.94 -6.72 -12.77
C ALA A 159 12.46 -5.56 -11.90
N HIS A 160 12.45 -4.33 -12.42
CA HIS A 160 12.82 -3.12 -11.67
C HIS A 160 11.86 -2.86 -10.49
N THR A 161 10.56 -3.14 -10.65
CA THR A 161 9.56 -2.99 -9.60
C THR A 161 9.71 -4.07 -8.55
N GLY A 162 9.83 -5.34 -8.95
CA GLY A 162 10.06 -6.46 -8.04
C GLY A 162 11.28 -6.23 -7.16
N ALA A 163 12.41 -5.85 -7.76
CA ALA A 163 13.63 -5.53 -7.02
C ALA A 163 13.46 -4.36 -6.03
N ALA A 164 12.77 -3.28 -6.45
CA ALA A 164 12.54 -2.12 -5.58
C ALA A 164 11.61 -2.46 -4.40
N ARG A 165 10.57 -3.26 -4.62
CA ARG A 165 9.63 -3.64 -3.56
C ARG A 165 10.24 -4.65 -2.58
N ALA A 166 11.03 -5.61 -3.06
CA ALA A 166 11.82 -6.51 -2.21
C ALA A 166 12.79 -5.73 -1.31
N ALA A 167 13.43 -4.68 -1.83
CA ALA A 167 14.27 -3.80 -1.03
C ALA A 167 13.50 -3.09 0.09
N VAL A 168 12.26 -2.64 -0.15
CA VAL A 168 11.41 -2.01 0.87
C VAL A 168 10.97 -3.03 1.93
N GLU A 169 10.70 -4.28 1.56
CA GLU A 169 10.36 -5.34 2.51
C GLU A 169 11.56 -5.70 3.40
N GLN A 170 12.75 -5.79 2.83
CA GLN A 170 13.95 -6.00 3.63
C GLN A 170 14.20 -4.81 4.57
N LEU A 171 14.07 -3.57 4.07
CA LEU A 171 14.14 -2.37 4.89
C LEU A 171 13.12 -2.39 6.04
N THR A 172 11.91 -2.89 5.80
CA THR A 172 10.88 -3.05 6.83
C THR A 172 11.37 -3.95 7.97
N ARG A 173 12.01 -5.08 7.68
CA ARG A 173 12.53 -6.01 8.68
C ARG A 173 13.68 -5.39 9.47
N GLU A 174 14.64 -4.77 8.78
CA GLU A 174 15.80 -4.13 9.41
C GLU A 174 15.37 -3.01 10.38
N LEU A 175 14.51 -2.09 9.91
CA LEU A 175 14.08 -0.96 10.71
C LEU A 175 13.16 -1.38 11.87
N ALA A 176 12.35 -2.41 11.70
CA ALA A 176 11.54 -2.97 12.79
C ALA A 176 12.43 -3.47 13.94
N ALA A 177 13.51 -4.18 13.62
CA ALA A 177 14.46 -4.66 14.62
C ALA A 177 15.23 -3.50 15.26
N GLU A 178 15.73 -2.56 14.46
CA GLU A 178 16.55 -1.43 14.93
C GLU A 178 15.78 -0.49 15.86
N TRP A 179 14.48 -0.24 15.54
CA TRP A 179 13.70 0.79 16.24
C TRP A 179 12.67 0.27 17.23
N ALA A 180 12.64 -1.05 17.48
CA ALA A 180 11.74 -1.65 18.47
C ALA A 180 11.85 -0.98 19.84
N GLY A 181 13.08 -0.73 20.32
CA GLY A 181 13.34 -0.06 21.60
C GLY A 181 12.91 1.42 21.65
N ARG A 182 12.62 2.03 20.49
CA ARG A 182 12.09 3.40 20.37
C ARG A 182 10.57 3.44 20.25
N GLY A 183 9.89 2.32 20.41
CA GLY A 183 8.44 2.23 20.23
C GLY A 183 7.96 2.44 18.78
N ILE A 184 8.85 2.29 17.78
CA ILE A 184 8.50 2.44 16.37
C ILE A 184 8.28 1.06 15.77
N ALA A 185 7.07 0.82 15.29
CA ALA A 185 6.71 -0.39 14.56
C ALA A 185 6.80 -0.14 13.04
N VAL A 186 7.32 -1.11 12.29
CA VAL A 186 7.42 -1.04 10.83
C VAL A 186 6.86 -2.32 10.24
N VAL A 187 5.84 -2.21 9.39
CA VAL A 187 5.16 -3.36 8.77
C VAL A 187 5.00 -3.12 7.26
N ALA A 188 5.07 -4.16 6.46
CA ALA A 188 4.79 -4.08 5.02
C ALA A 188 3.42 -4.69 4.71
N ALA A 189 2.69 -4.05 3.79
CA ALA A 189 1.49 -4.55 3.15
C ALA A 189 1.83 -4.91 1.69
N ALA A 190 2.04 -6.19 1.39
CA ALA A 190 2.28 -6.68 0.05
C ALA A 190 0.95 -6.93 -0.66
N ILE A 191 0.66 -6.12 -1.68
CA ILE A 191 -0.63 -6.14 -2.36
C ILE A 191 -0.54 -6.79 -3.73
N GLY A 192 -1.56 -7.57 -4.07
CA GLY A 192 -1.72 -8.21 -5.37
C GLY A 192 -2.36 -7.30 -6.42
N ARG A 193 -3.27 -7.87 -7.20
CA ARG A 193 -4.00 -7.17 -8.27
C ARG A 193 -5.32 -6.62 -7.76
N PHE A 194 -5.47 -5.31 -7.84
CA PHE A 194 -6.66 -4.57 -7.41
C PHE A 194 -7.36 -3.92 -8.60
N ASP A 195 -8.69 -3.81 -8.54
CA ASP A 195 -9.47 -3.07 -9.53
C ASP A 195 -9.27 -1.56 -9.32
N THR A 196 -8.34 -1.00 -10.06
CA THR A 196 -7.94 0.40 -10.00
C THR A 196 -7.96 1.03 -11.39
N GLU A 197 -8.14 2.34 -11.47
CA GLU A 197 -7.97 3.07 -12.71
C GLU A 197 -6.57 2.86 -13.32
N SER A 198 -5.55 2.69 -12.46
CA SER A 198 -4.19 2.43 -12.91
C SER A 198 -4.06 1.09 -13.63
N LEU A 199 -4.79 0.05 -13.22
CA LEU A 199 -4.84 -1.23 -13.91
C LEU A 199 -5.50 -1.08 -15.29
N ARG A 200 -6.54 -0.27 -15.40
CA ARG A 200 -7.29 -0.05 -16.65
C ARG A 200 -6.53 0.77 -17.70
N LYS A 201 -5.40 1.38 -17.34
CA LYS A 201 -4.48 2.05 -18.27
C LYS A 201 -3.63 1.06 -19.09
N TYR A 202 -3.55 -0.19 -18.67
CA TYR A 202 -2.87 -1.25 -19.42
C TYR A 202 -3.76 -1.78 -20.56
N PRO A 203 -3.17 -2.46 -21.57
CA PRO A 203 -3.95 -3.08 -22.64
C PRO A 203 -5.06 -3.98 -22.09
N GLU A 204 -6.16 -4.04 -22.82
CA GLU A 204 -7.38 -4.75 -22.39
C GLU A 204 -7.13 -6.22 -22.05
N VAL A 205 -6.27 -6.89 -22.81
CA VAL A 205 -5.86 -8.29 -22.56
C VAL A 205 -5.22 -8.46 -21.17
N VAL A 206 -4.53 -7.43 -20.68
CA VAL A 206 -3.87 -7.48 -19.36
C VAL A 206 -4.90 -7.37 -18.25
N TRP A 207 -5.74 -6.33 -18.25
CA TRP A 207 -6.65 -6.11 -17.14
C TRP A 207 -7.86 -7.05 -17.16
N LYS A 208 -8.39 -7.45 -18.31
CA LYS A 208 -9.43 -8.49 -18.41
C LYS A 208 -8.95 -9.87 -17.96
N GLY A 209 -7.68 -10.20 -18.23
CA GLY A 209 -7.05 -11.43 -17.78
C GLY A 209 -6.56 -11.42 -16.33
N ALA A 210 -6.50 -10.25 -15.69
CA ALA A 210 -5.87 -10.09 -14.38
C ALA A 210 -6.57 -10.91 -13.27
N ALA A 211 -7.90 -10.92 -13.25
CA ALA A 211 -8.68 -11.66 -12.26
C ALA A 211 -8.47 -13.19 -12.37
N ARG A 212 -8.37 -13.72 -13.59
CA ARG A 212 -8.18 -15.16 -13.82
C ARG A 212 -6.83 -15.69 -13.33
N ARG A 213 -5.86 -14.79 -13.09
CA ARG A 213 -4.55 -15.12 -12.55
C ARG A 213 -4.48 -15.06 -11.03
N VAL A 214 -5.58 -14.73 -10.38
CA VAL A 214 -5.72 -14.75 -8.92
C VAL A 214 -6.47 -16.03 -8.56
N PRO A 215 -5.97 -16.86 -7.63
CA PRO A 215 -6.67 -18.09 -7.22
C PRO A 215 -8.11 -17.86 -6.77
N LEU A 216 -8.41 -16.75 -6.09
CA LEU A 216 -9.78 -16.36 -5.74
C LEU A 216 -10.64 -15.92 -6.94
N GLN A 217 -10.10 -15.96 -8.19
CA GLN A 217 -10.77 -15.61 -9.44
C GLN A 217 -11.41 -14.22 -9.48
N ARG A 218 -10.87 -13.28 -8.69
CA ARG A 218 -11.29 -11.88 -8.68
C ARG A 218 -10.12 -10.95 -8.36
N LEU A 219 -10.28 -9.71 -8.71
CA LEU A 219 -9.40 -8.64 -8.23
C LEU A 219 -9.73 -8.29 -6.78
N GLY A 220 -8.75 -7.80 -6.03
CA GLY A 220 -8.99 -7.11 -4.78
C GLY A 220 -9.76 -5.81 -5.02
N THR A 221 -10.62 -5.44 -4.10
CA THR A 221 -11.28 -4.14 -4.10
C THR A 221 -10.40 -3.09 -3.41
N MET A 222 -10.48 -1.84 -3.83
CA MET A 222 -9.75 -0.77 -3.15
C MET A 222 -10.14 -0.67 -1.67
N GLN A 223 -11.37 -1.01 -1.34
CA GLN A 223 -11.87 -1.02 0.03
C GLN A 223 -11.20 -2.09 0.90
N GLU A 224 -10.96 -3.31 0.38
CA GLU A 224 -10.19 -4.34 1.11
C GLU A 224 -8.78 -3.86 1.45
N PHE A 225 -8.14 -3.10 0.55
CA PHE A 225 -6.87 -2.45 0.85
C PHE A 225 -7.01 -1.41 1.96
N GLY A 226 -8.05 -0.56 1.91
CA GLY A 226 -8.34 0.42 2.94
C GLY A 226 -8.51 -0.24 4.32
N TRP A 227 -9.23 -1.35 4.39
CA TRP A 227 -9.40 -2.13 5.62
C TRP A 227 -8.07 -2.67 6.15
N LEU A 228 -7.21 -3.22 5.29
CA LEU A 228 -5.90 -3.68 5.73
C LEU A 228 -5.07 -2.52 6.29
N VAL A 229 -5.04 -1.38 5.62
CA VAL A 229 -4.29 -0.20 6.10
C VAL A 229 -4.84 0.31 7.43
N ALA A 230 -6.16 0.37 7.61
CA ALA A 230 -6.77 0.78 8.87
C ALA A 230 -6.45 -0.21 10.01
N LEU A 231 -6.45 -1.51 9.74
CA LEU A 231 -6.02 -2.55 10.68
C LEU A 231 -4.57 -2.33 11.12
N LEU A 232 -3.67 -2.11 10.16
CA LEU A 232 -2.24 -1.90 10.42
C LEU A 232 -1.94 -0.55 11.08
N ALA A 233 -2.78 0.46 10.88
CA ALA A 233 -2.70 1.74 11.57
C ALA A 233 -3.15 1.66 13.05
N GLY A 234 -3.87 0.61 13.40
CA GLY A 234 -4.34 0.33 14.76
C GLY A 234 -3.31 -0.38 15.64
N PRO A 235 -3.74 -0.79 16.85
CA PRO A 235 -2.85 -1.47 17.81
C PRO A 235 -2.24 -2.77 17.27
N LEU A 236 -2.96 -3.52 16.41
CA LEU A 236 -2.49 -4.78 15.84
C LEU A 236 -1.29 -4.57 14.91
N GLY A 237 -1.20 -3.44 14.19
CA GLY A 237 -0.06 -3.14 13.34
C GLY A 237 1.27 -3.09 14.10
N ARG A 238 1.26 -2.66 15.36
CA ARG A 238 2.45 -2.67 16.22
C ARG A 238 2.91 -4.10 16.53
N ALA A 239 1.96 -5.02 16.76
CA ALA A 239 2.27 -6.43 17.02
C ALA A 239 2.80 -7.16 15.77
N LEU A 240 2.49 -6.64 14.57
CA LEU A 240 2.95 -7.16 13.29
C LEU A 240 4.29 -6.53 12.81
N SER A 241 4.97 -5.76 13.67
CA SER A 241 6.26 -5.14 13.31
C SER A 241 7.27 -6.16 12.78
N GLY A 242 7.93 -5.83 11.66
CA GLY A 242 8.84 -6.70 10.93
C GLY A 242 8.17 -7.67 9.95
N SER A 243 6.84 -7.78 9.98
CA SER A 243 6.10 -8.69 9.09
C SER A 243 5.83 -8.08 7.72
N VAL A 244 5.65 -8.95 6.74
CA VAL A 244 5.05 -8.65 5.43
C VAL A 244 3.69 -9.32 5.38
N VAL A 245 2.64 -8.53 5.38
CA VAL A 245 1.25 -9.00 5.33
C VAL A 245 0.78 -8.99 3.88
N THR A 246 0.48 -10.15 3.33
CA THR A 246 0.08 -10.30 1.93
C THR A 246 -1.44 -10.22 1.76
N LEU A 247 -1.90 -9.39 0.83
CA LEU A 247 -3.31 -9.21 0.44
C LEU A 247 -3.44 -9.35 -1.08
N ASP A 248 -3.59 -10.59 -1.58
CA ASP A 248 -3.47 -10.86 -3.02
C ASP A 248 -4.37 -11.99 -3.54
N GLY A 249 -5.26 -12.51 -2.70
CA GLY A 249 -6.14 -13.63 -3.09
C GLY A 249 -5.41 -14.94 -3.35
N ALA A 250 -4.33 -15.19 -2.60
CA ALA A 250 -3.44 -16.35 -2.66
C ALA A 250 -2.54 -16.41 -3.91
N ALA A 251 -2.39 -15.30 -4.64
CA ALA A 251 -1.55 -15.27 -5.84
C ALA A 251 -0.08 -15.57 -5.53
N ASP A 252 0.42 -15.20 -4.35
CA ASP A 252 1.80 -15.46 -3.92
C ASP A 252 2.06 -16.94 -3.58
N ASN A 253 1.02 -17.69 -3.28
CA ASN A 253 1.11 -19.12 -2.98
C ASN A 253 0.81 -20.01 -4.19
N CYS A 254 0.57 -19.42 -5.36
CA CYS A 254 0.19 -20.15 -6.56
C CYS A 254 1.23 -19.90 -7.68
N PHE A 255 2.11 -20.87 -7.87
CA PHE A 255 3.18 -20.81 -8.88
C PHE A 255 2.72 -21.21 -10.29
N VAL A 256 1.54 -21.79 -10.39
CA VAL A 256 0.94 -22.23 -11.65
C VAL A 256 -0.53 -21.83 -11.70
N PRO A 257 -1.16 -21.75 -12.90
CA PRO A 257 -2.60 -21.56 -12.99
C PRO A 257 -3.34 -22.58 -12.11
N TRP A 258 -4.26 -22.11 -11.28
CA TRP A 258 -5.11 -22.97 -10.49
C TRP A 258 -6.57 -22.83 -10.93
N PRO A 259 -7.32 -23.90 -11.09
CA PRO A 259 -6.87 -25.31 -11.06
C PRO A 259 -5.89 -25.62 -12.20
N PRO A 260 -5.06 -26.67 -12.06
CA PRO A 260 -4.18 -27.09 -13.16
C PRO A 260 -4.96 -27.30 -14.45
N PRO A 261 -4.41 -26.97 -15.63
CA PRO A 261 -5.12 -27.16 -16.91
C PRO A 261 -5.68 -28.57 -17.09
N THR A 262 -4.98 -29.59 -16.62
CA THR A 262 -5.43 -31.00 -16.65
C THR A 262 -6.69 -31.28 -15.83
N LEU A 263 -7.12 -30.36 -14.95
CA LEU A 263 -8.38 -30.47 -14.21
C LEU A 263 -9.51 -29.63 -14.84
N THR A 264 -9.18 -28.75 -15.78
CA THR A 264 -10.14 -27.82 -16.40
C THR A 264 -10.37 -28.08 -17.87
N ASP A 265 -9.39 -28.69 -18.58
CA ASP A 265 -9.41 -28.78 -20.04
C ASP A 265 -10.17 -30.03 -20.53
N ASP A 266 -10.55 -30.90 -19.63
CA ASP A 266 -11.42 -31.97 -20.02
C ASP A 266 -12.86 -31.62 -19.66
N ALA A 267 -13.64 -31.36 -20.67
CA ALA A 267 -15.07 -31.60 -20.62
C ALA A 267 -15.40 -33.07 -20.20
N GLY A 268 -14.37 -33.88 -19.96
CA GLY A 268 -14.34 -35.22 -19.42
C GLY A 268 -13.69 -35.31 -18.05
N GLY A 269 -13.75 -34.25 -17.25
CA GLY A 269 -13.21 -34.24 -15.88
C GLY A 269 -13.72 -35.42 -15.07
N VAL A 270 -12.81 -36.03 -14.31
CA VAL A 270 -13.10 -37.19 -13.42
C VAL A 270 -14.39 -36.93 -12.68
N PRO A 271 -15.43 -37.82 -12.84
CA PRO A 271 -16.70 -37.67 -12.16
C PRO A 271 -16.48 -37.50 -10.64
N THR A 272 -17.18 -36.58 -10.05
CA THR A 272 -17.09 -36.23 -8.61
C THR A 272 -17.37 -37.41 -7.68
N GLU A 273 -17.89 -38.49 -8.16
CA GLU A 273 -18.20 -39.70 -7.36
C GLU A 273 -16.99 -40.60 -7.09
N GLU A 274 -15.97 -40.61 -7.93
CA GLU A 274 -14.73 -41.40 -7.71
C GLU A 274 -13.76 -40.80 -6.71
N ARG A 275 -13.96 -39.57 -6.26
CA ARG A 275 -13.08 -38.90 -5.28
C ARG A 275 -13.49 -39.12 -3.83
N ARG A 276 -14.51 -39.91 -3.56
CA ARG A 276 -15.00 -40.18 -2.20
C ARG A 276 -14.71 -41.61 -1.71
N GLY A 277 -13.72 -42.27 -2.33
CA GLY A 277 -13.19 -43.55 -1.86
C GLY A 277 -11.96 -43.35 -0.94
#